data_bb967e29bf0f1615702be82c8843637c
#
_entry.id   bb967e29bf0f1615702be82c8843637c
#
_cell.length_a   1.000
_cell.length_b   1.000
_cell.length_c   1.000
_cell.angle_alpha   90.00
_cell.angle_beta   90.00
_cell.angle_gamma   90.00
#
_symmetry.space_group_name_H-M   'P 1'
#
loop_
_entity.id
_entity.type
_entity.pdbx_description
1 polymer ?
#
loop_
_entity_poly.entity_id
_entity_poly.type
_entity_poly.pdbx_seq_one_letter_code
_entity_poly.pdbx_strand_id
1 'polypeptide(L)'
;MDKETFDRTVDHLSKSLDNAQNTIRFIDTKVGVVISVLSLAFGGVFSCTSLPHYFIQLARDVSWPQVLSLLILLLETVAVVLFALGLRAAWKTLNARAPNAPGRLLHWFLFPICKKDDYQKLYAEFDERLKNGLDDEAIIEEYKDQLTVLSRIQNDKIVFCNRMLSFFGWALCAAMVCAGLLFVKHI
;
A
#
# COMPACT_ATOMS: atom_id res chain seq x y z
N MET A 1 40.54 -5.44 0.30
CA MET A 1 39.84 -6.42 -0.58
C MET A 1 40.49 -6.31 -1.95
N ASP A 2 40.63 -7.42 -2.73
CA ASP A 2 41.11 -7.28 -4.10
C ASP A 2 40.06 -6.60 -5.00
N LYS A 3 40.50 -5.94 -6.07
CA LYS A 3 39.62 -5.15 -6.93
C LYS A 3 38.53 -6.02 -7.59
N GLU A 4 38.82 -7.23 -7.96
CA GLU A 4 37.87 -8.14 -8.61
C GLU A 4 36.75 -8.55 -7.65
N THR A 5 37.08 -8.85 -6.41
CA THR A 5 36.10 -9.18 -5.35
C THR A 5 35.25 -7.96 -4.99
N PHE A 6 35.84 -6.77 -4.97
CA PHE A 6 35.10 -5.53 -4.76
C PHE A 6 34.07 -5.29 -5.88
N ASP A 7 34.48 -5.32 -7.14
CA ASP A 7 33.62 -5.09 -8.30
C ASP A 7 32.47 -6.10 -8.33
N ARG A 8 32.72 -7.39 -8.05
CA ARG A 8 31.67 -8.43 -7.97
C ARG A 8 30.69 -8.17 -6.84
N THR A 9 31.18 -7.73 -5.68
CA THR A 9 30.34 -7.44 -4.51
C THR A 9 29.43 -6.24 -4.78
N VAL A 10 29.96 -5.17 -5.35
CA VAL A 10 29.20 -3.98 -5.71
C VAL A 10 28.16 -4.30 -6.77
N ASP A 11 28.51 -5.06 -7.81
CA ASP A 11 27.56 -5.48 -8.86
C ASP A 11 26.40 -6.31 -8.26
N HIS A 12 26.70 -7.24 -7.36
CA HIS A 12 25.66 -8.03 -6.68
C HIS A 12 24.74 -7.18 -5.80
N LEU A 13 25.31 -6.27 -5.02
CA LEU A 13 24.54 -5.37 -4.17
C LEU A 13 23.68 -4.39 -4.98
N SER A 14 24.23 -3.84 -6.06
CA SER A 14 23.49 -2.97 -6.98
C SER A 14 22.29 -3.70 -7.61
N LYS A 15 22.50 -4.91 -8.12
CA LYS A 15 21.40 -5.74 -8.67
C LYS A 15 20.33 -6.06 -7.61
N SER A 16 20.76 -6.33 -6.38
CA SER A 16 19.84 -6.59 -5.28
C SER A 16 19.01 -5.35 -4.93
N LEU A 17 19.62 -4.17 -4.99
CA LEU A 17 18.95 -2.88 -4.79
C LEU A 17 17.91 -2.60 -5.89
N ASP A 18 18.28 -2.81 -7.14
CA ASP A 18 17.38 -2.65 -8.30
C ASP A 18 16.20 -3.61 -8.22
N ASN A 19 16.42 -4.86 -7.83
CA ASN A 19 15.35 -5.82 -7.61
C ASN A 19 14.40 -5.40 -6.50
N ALA A 20 14.92 -4.88 -5.38
CA ALA A 20 14.08 -4.36 -4.29
C ALA A 20 13.23 -3.16 -4.75
N GLN A 21 13.83 -2.21 -5.47
CA GLN A 21 13.11 -1.06 -6.02
C GLN A 21 12.05 -1.47 -7.04
N ASN A 22 12.36 -2.40 -7.94
CA ASN A 22 11.40 -2.90 -8.93
C ASN A 22 10.23 -3.63 -8.25
N THR A 23 10.48 -4.39 -7.19
CA THR A 23 9.42 -5.02 -6.39
C THR A 23 8.53 -3.98 -5.73
N ILE A 24 9.10 -2.91 -5.17
CA ILE A 24 8.33 -1.81 -4.58
C ILE A 24 7.43 -1.15 -5.64
N ARG A 25 7.97 -0.81 -6.81
CA ARG A 25 7.20 -0.23 -7.93
C ARG A 25 6.08 -1.15 -8.40
N PHE A 26 6.35 -2.45 -8.47
CA PHE A 26 5.34 -3.44 -8.85
C PHE A 26 4.19 -3.52 -7.84
N ILE A 27 4.49 -3.46 -6.54
CA ILE A 27 3.46 -3.41 -5.49
C ILE A 27 2.61 -2.14 -5.64
N ASP A 28 3.24 -0.97 -5.82
CA ASP A 28 2.52 0.30 -5.98
C ASP A 28 1.61 0.28 -7.21
N THR A 29 2.08 -0.26 -8.33
CA THR A 29 1.27 -0.42 -9.56
C THR A 29 0.08 -1.35 -9.32
N LYS A 30 0.31 -2.51 -8.70
CA LYS A 30 -0.79 -3.44 -8.36
C LYS A 30 -1.83 -2.81 -7.46
N VAL A 31 -1.41 -2.09 -6.42
CA VAL A 31 -2.32 -1.39 -5.51
C VAL A 31 -3.17 -0.38 -6.27
N GLY A 32 -2.57 0.40 -7.17
CA GLY A 32 -3.29 1.36 -8.02
C GLY A 32 -4.35 0.70 -8.89
N VAL A 33 -4.00 -0.39 -9.57
CA VAL A 33 -4.94 -1.15 -10.43
C VAL A 33 -6.09 -1.74 -9.60
N VAL A 34 -5.77 -2.38 -8.46
CA VAL A 34 -6.79 -2.99 -7.59
C VAL A 34 -7.76 -1.93 -7.07
N ILE A 35 -7.28 -0.78 -6.61
CA ILE A 35 -8.15 0.33 -6.16
C ILE A 35 -9.07 0.77 -7.30
N SER A 36 -8.54 0.98 -8.50
CA SER A 36 -9.32 1.45 -9.64
C SER A 36 -10.43 0.47 -10.02
N VAL A 37 -10.11 -0.82 -10.17
CA VAL A 37 -11.07 -1.86 -10.52
C VAL A 37 -12.16 -2.01 -9.46
N LEU A 38 -11.76 -2.03 -8.18
CA LEU A 38 -12.71 -2.20 -7.08
C LEU A 38 -13.56 -0.96 -6.86
N SER A 39 -13.04 0.24 -7.06
CA SER A 39 -13.83 1.47 -6.99
C SER A 39 -14.91 1.50 -8.06
N LEU A 40 -14.60 1.02 -9.29
CA LEU A 40 -15.59 0.87 -10.35
C LEU A 40 -16.64 -0.20 -10.01
N ALA A 41 -16.21 -1.36 -9.53
CA ALA A 41 -17.12 -2.46 -9.16
C ALA A 41 -18.06 -2.04 -8.02
N PHE A 42 -17.52 -1.44 -6.95
CA PHE A 42 -18.33 -0.92 -5.84
C PHE A 42 -19.23 0.23 -6.27
N GLY A 43 -18.73 1.19 -7.06
CA GLY A 43 -19.54 2.28 -7.61
C GLY A 43 -20.72 1.75 -8.42
N GLY A 44 -20.52 0.72 -9.24
CA GLY A 44 -21.58 0.06 -10.00
C GLY A 44 -22.62 -0.62 -9.10
N VAL A 45 -22.16 -1.41 -8.11
CA VAL A 45 -23.09 -2.09 -7.16
C VAL A 45 -23.89 -1.05 -6.35
N PHE A 46 -23.25 -0.03 -5.80
CA PHE A 46 -23.93 1.00 -5.01
C PHE A 46 -24.86 1.89 -5.84
N SER A 47 -24.59 2.09 -7.12
CA SER A 47 -25.51 2.81 -8.01
C SER A 47 -26.79 2.02 -8.30
N CYS A 48 -26.74 0.69 -8.19
CA CYS A 48 -27.90 -0.19 -8.37
C CYS A 48 -28.70 -0.38 -7.08
N THR A 49 -28.13 -0.09 -5.91
CA THR A 49 -28.81 -0.20 -4.59
C THR A 49 -29.36 1.16 -4.21
N SER A 50 -30.69 1.30 -4.14
CA SER A 50 -31.33 2.53 -3.69
C SER A 50 -31.30 2.64 -2.16
N LEU A 51 -30.09 2.75 -1.58
CA LEU A 51 -29.85 2.92 -0.13
C LEU A 51 -30.81 3.89 0.58
N PRO A 52 -31.19 5.07 0.02
CA PRO A 52 -32.09 5.99 0.69
C PRO A 52 -33.52 5.46 0.87
N HIS A 53 -34.01 4.63 -0.06
CA HIS A 53 -35.39 4.13 -0.02
C HIS A 53 -35.61 3.10 1.09
N TYR A 54 -34.59 2.30 1.42
CA TYR A 54 -34.68 1.29 2.46
C TYR A 54 -34.76 1.86 3.88
N PHE A 55 -34.06 2.96 4.15
CA PHE A 55 -34.12 3.64 5.45
C PHE A 55 -35.52 4.18 5.78
N ILE A 56 -36.25 4.63 4.77
CA ILE A 56 -37.59 5.22 4.94
C ILE A 56 -38.66 4.13 5.14
N GLN A 57 -38.53 2.98 4.48
CA GLN A 57 -39.45 1.85 4.62
C GLN A 57 -39.27 1.06 5.93
N LEU A 58 -38.06 1.04 6.50
CA LEU A 58 -37.73 0.30 7.70
C LEU A 58 -38.48 0.82 8.95
N ALA A 59 -38.96 2.06 8.93
CA ALA A 59 -39.60 2.70 10.06
C ALA A 59 -41.08 2.34 10.23
N ARG A 60 -41.67 1.58 9.31
CA ARG A 60 -43.16 1.50 9.28
C ARG A 60 -43.82 0.22 9.81
N ASP A 61 -43.30 -1.00 9.67
CA ASP A 61 -43.95 -2.22 10.22
C ASP A 61 -43.04 -3.47 10.23
N VAL A 62 -43.06 -4.30 11.31
CA VAL A 62 -42.21 -5.46 11.49
C VAL A 62 -42.83 -6.73 10.88
N SER A 63 -42.47 -7.07 9.66
CA SER A 63 -42.86 -8.33 8.98
C SER A 63 -41.66 -9.07 8.44
N TRP A 64 -41.79 -10.36 8.05
CA TRP A 64 -40.70 -11.18 7.46
C TRP A 64 -39.88 -10.44 6.37
N PRO A 65 -40.48 -9.68 5.43
CA PRO A 65 -39.72 -8.90 4.46
C PRO A 65 -38.83 -7.81 5.10
N GLN A 66 -39.10 -7.45 6.36
CA GLN A 66 -38.30 -6.45 7.07
C GLN A 66 -37.05 -7.03 7.72
N VAL A 67 -37.12 -8.27 8.22
CA VAL A 67 -35.93 -9.00 8.73
C VAL A 67 -34.93 -9.18 7.60
N LEU A 68 -35.39 -9.52 6.40
CA LEU A 68 -34.56 -9.64 5.21
C LEU A 68 -33.95 -8.28 4.81
N SER A 69 -34.74 -7.21 4.88
CA SER A 69 -34.26 -5.85 4.59
C SER A 69 -33.23 -5.36 5.59
N LEU A 70 -33.40 -5.69 6.88
CA LEU A 70 -32.40 -5.41 7.92
C LEU A 70 -31.11 -6.16 7.71
N LEU A 71 -31.19 -7.44 7.32
CA LEU A 71 -30.03 -8.26 7.01
C LEU A 71 -29.23 -7.69 5.81
N ILE A 72 -29.95 -7.29 4.74
CA ILE A 72 -29.35 -6.65 3.57
C ILE A 72 -28.63 -5.36 3.98
N LEU A 73 -29.31 -4.48 4.75
CA LEU A 73 -28.73 -3.24 5.23
C LEU A 73 -27.47 -3.47 6.08
N LEU A 74 -27.51 -4.48 6.96
CA LEU A 74 -26.36 -4.85 7.79
C LEU A 74 -25.16 -5.29 6.90
N LEU A 75 -25.42 -6.15 5.92
CA LEU A 75 -24.38 -6.63 4.99
C LEU A 75 -23.81 -5.50 4.12
N GLU A 76 -24.65 -4.58 3.65
CA GLU A 76 -24.19 -3.39 2.90
C GLU A 76 -23.30 -2.51 3.78
N THR A 77 -23.72 -2.26 5.03
CA THR A 77 -22.91 -1.48 5.99
C THR A 77 -21.55 -2.16 6.23
N VAL A 78 -21.53 -3.48 6.43
CA VAL A 78 -20.30 -4.25 6.60
C VAL A 78 -19.43 -4.14 5.34
N ALA A 79 -20.00 -4.26 4.15
CA ALA A 79 -19.27 -4.13 2.89
C ALA A 79 -18.61 -2.75 2.75
N VAL A 80 -19.34 -1.67 3.08
CA VAL A 80 -18.81 -0.29 3.06
C VAL A 80 -17.67 -0.12 4.06
N VAL A 81 -17.82 -0.61 5.28
CA VAL A 81 -16.78 -0.52 6.32
C VAL A 81 -15.52 -1.28 5.88
N LEU A 82 -15.68 -2.49 5.36
CA LEU A 82 -14.56 -3.30 4.86
C LEU A 82 -13.86 -2.61 3.67
N PHE A 83 -14.63 -2.02 2.77
CA PHE A 83 -14.09 -1.24 1.66
C PHE A 83 -13.26 -0.03 2.15
N ALA A 84 -13.79 0.72 3.11
CA ALA A 84 -13.08 1.85 3.72
C ALA A 84 -11.77 1.41 4.43
N LEU A 85 -11.80 0.27 5.12
CA LEU A 85 -10.60 -0.32 5.72
C LEU A 85 -9.58 -0.77 4.65
N GLY A 86 -10.05 -1.31 3.53
CA GLY A 86 -9.23 -1.63 2.37
C GLY A 86 -8.55 -0.39 1.78
N LEU A 87 -9.30 0.71 1.59
CA LEU A 87 -8.73 1.99 1.14
C LEU A 87 -7.69 2.55 2.12
N ARG A 88 -7.95 2.45 3.43
CA ARG A 88 -6.97 2.85 4.45
C ARG A 88 -5.70 2.00 4.39
N ALA A 89 -5.81 0.70 4.16
CA ALA A 89 -4.65 -0.18 3.99
C ALA A 89 -3.88 0.16 2.71
N ALA A 90 -4.58 0.44 1.59
CA ALA A 90 -3.98 0.90 0.34
C ALA A 90 -3.21 2.22 0.52
N TRP A 91 -3.82 3.19 1.21
CA TRP A 91 -3.15 4.44 1.56
C TRP A 91 -1.86 4.23 2.35
N LYS A 92 -1.87 3.31 3.34
CA LYS A 92 -0.67 2.94 4.10
C LYS A 92 0.38 2.27 3.21
N THR A 93 -0.01 1.44 2.24
CA THR A 93 0.91 0.82 1.28
C THR A 93 1.62 1.87 0.44
N LEU A 94 0.88 2.82 -0.12
CA LEU A 94 1.43 3.89 -0.96
C LEU A 94 2.33 4.84 -0.16
N ASN A 95 2.00 5.10 1.10
CA ASN A 95 2.74 6.00 1.97
C ASN A 95 3.74 5.29 2.91
N ALA A 96 3.99 3.98 2.71
CA ALA A 96 5.02 3.30 3.48
C ALA A 96 6.39 3.92 3.14
N ARG A 97 6.96 4.61 4.12
CA ARG A 97 8.25 5.29 4.03
C ARG A 97 9.19 4.67 5.05
N ALA A 98 10.48 4.79 4.83
CA ALA A 98 11.46 4.40 5.81
C ALA A 98 11.21 5.15 7.13
N PRO A 99 10.95 4.46 8.25
CA PRO A 99 10.92 5.11 9.53
C PRO A 99 12.34 5.55 9.85
N ASN A 100 12.53 6.84 10.13
CA ASN A 100 13.76 7.44 10.67
C ASN A 100 15.02 6.64 10.33
N ALA A 101 15.46 6.67 9.08
CA ALA A 101 16.72 6.07 8.72
C ALA A 101 17.82 6.75 9.54
N PRO A 102 18.75 5.99 10.16
CA PRO A 102 19.85 6.59 10.88
C PRO A 102 20.61 7.52 9.95
N GLY A 103 20.85 8.74 10.39
CA GLY A 103 21.29 9.90 9.60
C GLY A 103 22.58 9.78 8.82
N ARG A 104 23.18 8.60 8.69
CA ARG A 104 24.41 8.35 7.91
C ARG A 104 24.18 7.93 6.45
N LEU A 105 22.97 7.51 6.10
CA LEU A 105 22.74 6.65 4.93
C LEU A 105 21.98 7.26 3.78
N LEU A 106 21.43 8.40 3.99
CA LEU A 106 20.42 8.98 3.11
C LEU A 106 20.99 9.76 1.94
N HIS A 107 22.31 9.81 1.77
CA HIS A 107 22.92 10.75 0.87
C HIS A 107 22.74 10.42 -0.61
N TRP A 108 22.64 9.13 -0.99
CA TRP A 108 22.69 8.76 -2.40
C TRP A 108 21.33 8.59 -3.08
N PHE A 109 20.30 8.07 -2.38
CA PHE A 109 19.07 7.67 -3.03
C PHE A 109 17.76 8.20 -2.42
N LEU A 110 17.80 8.78 -1.23
CA LEU A 110 16.60 9.23 -0.52
C LEU A 110 16.49 10.75 -0.38
N PHE A 111 17.16 11.47 -1.25
CA PHE A 111 17.14 12.94 -1.36
C PHE A 111 15.76 13.60 -1.22
N PRO A 112 14.64 13.01 -1.71
CA PRO A 112 13.33 13.64 -1.59
C PRO A 112 12.72 13.62 -0.20
N ILE A 113 13.30 12.89 0.76
CA ILE A 113 12.69 12.65 2.08
C ILE A 113 13.17 13.65 3.14
N CYS A 114 14.26 14.37 2.87
CA CYS A 114 14.83 15.34 3.78
C CYS A 114 14.08 16.67 3.73
N LYS A 115 13.96 17.33 4.89
CA LYS A 115 13.48 18.71 4.96
C LYS A 115 14.44 19.64 4.19
N LYS A 116 13.92 20.67 3.56
CA LYS A 116 14.64 21.57 2.66
C LYS A 116 15.92 22.18 3.25
N ASP A 117 15.95 22.40 4.57
CA ASP A 117 17.09 22.99 5.27
C ASP A 117 18.23 22.00 5.52
N ASP A 118 17.94 20.70 5.59
CA ASP A 118 18.94 19.65 5.73
C ASP A 118 19.60 19.29 4.40
N TYR A 119 18.95 19.63 3.29
CA TYR A 119 19.37 19.27 1.93
C TYR A 119 20.72 19.88 1.55
N GLN A 120 20.95 21.14 1.87
CA GLN A 120 22.19 21.83 1.53
C GLN A 120 23.38 21.31 2.32
N LYS A 121 23.17 20.99 3.61
CA LYS A 121 24.20 20.38 4.44
C LYS A 121 24.56 18.98 3.98
N LEU A 122 23.57 18.17 3.67
CA LEU A 122 23.74 16.81 3.16
C LEU A 122 24.47 16.82 1.80
N TYR A 123 24.14 17.76 0.92
CA TYR A 123 24.80 17.89 -0.37
C TYR A 123 26.27 18.31 -0.22
N ALA A 124 26.56 19.25 0.66
CA ALA A 124 27.94 19.68 0.92
C ALA A 124 28.79 18.55 1.51
N GLU A 125 28.25 17.78 2.46
CA GLU A 125 28.89 16.62 3.05
C GLU A 125 29.13 15.50 2.02
N PHE A 126 28.19 15.28 1.12
CA PHE A 126 28.32 14.37 0.00
C PHE A 126 29.43 14.77 -0.97
N ASP A 127 29.45 16.05 -1.38
CA ASP A 127 30.46 16.60 -2.29
C ASP A 127 31.88 16.54 -1.69
N GLU A 128 31.99 16.77 -0.38
CA GLU A 128 33.25 16.64 0.36
C GLU A 128 33.74 15.18 0.40
N ARG A 129 32.86 14.23 0.63
CA ARG A 129 33.20 12.78 0.60
C ARG A 129 33.62 12.33 -0.78
N LEU A 130 32.94 12.77 -1.84
CA LEU A 130 33.35 12.48 -3.22
C LEU A 130 34.73 13.01 -3.54
N LYS A 131 35.08 14.21 -3.05
CA LYS A 131 36.40 14.82 -3.27
C LYS A 131 37.52 14.12 -2.50
N ASN A 132 37.23 13.58 -1.32
CA ASN A 132 38.21 12.91 -0.46
C ASN A 132 38.43 11.43 -0.85
N GLY A 133 37.68 10.91 -1.83
CA GLY A 133 37.70 9.48 -2.20
C GLY A 133 36.89 8.64 -1.22
N LEU A 134 36.06 7.76 -1.74
CA LEU A 134 35.29 6.80 -0.95
C LEU A 134 36.13 5.55 -0.73
N ASP A 135 36.23 5.11 0.54
CA ASP A 135 36.83 3.83 0.88
C ASP A 135 35.89 2.68 0.41
N ASP A 136 36.48 1.62 -0.12
CA ASP A 136 35.79 0.43 -0.62
C ASP A 136 34.82 -0.17 0.42
N GLU A 137 35.24 -0.20 1.68
CA GLU A 137 34.42 -0.72 2.78
C GLU A 137 33.24 0.20 3.07
N ALA A 138 33.42 1.51 3.01
CA ALA A 138 32.36 2.49 3.23
C ALA A 138 31.29 2.40 2.14
N ILE A 139 31.68 2.15 0.88
CA ILE A 139 30.75 1.95 -0.25
C ILE A 139 29.88 0.71 0.01
N ILE A 140 30.49 -0.41 0.36
CA ILE A 140 29.79 -1.67 0.63
C ILE A 140 28.83 -1.52 1.81
N GLU A 141 29.23 -0.87 2.87
CA GLU A 141 28.40 -0.63 4.06
C GLU A 141 27.18 0.22 3.69
N GLU A 142 27.36 1.25 2.89
CA GLU A 142 26.27 2.09 2.42
C GLU A 142 25.24 1.29 1.56
N TYR A 143 25.70 0.44 0.65
CA TYR A 143 24.81 -0.44 -0.12
C TYR A 143 24.03 -1.41 0.78
N LYS A 144 24.66 -2.02 1.77
CA LYS A 144 23.99 -2.91 2.73
C LYS A 144 22.92 -2.20 3.53
N ASP A 145 23.19 -1.01 3.96
CA ASP A 145 22.29 -0.23 4.76
C ASP A 145 21.09 0.24 3.92
N GLN A 146 21.32 0.68 2.69
CA GLN A 146 20.25 0.99 1.74
C GLN A 146 19.36 -0.24 1.46
N LEU A 147 19.98 -1.40 1.23
CA LEU A 147 19.24 -2.63 1.02
C LEU A 147 18.39 -3.00 2.25
N THR A 148 18.91 -2.78 3.45
CA THR A 148 18.18 -3.00 4.70
C THR A 148 16.96 -2.09 4.81
N VAL A 149 17.11 -0.79 4.48
CA VAL A 149 16.01 0.18 4.46
C VAL A 149 14.95 -0.20 3.43
N LEU A 150 15.37 -0.53 2.19
CA LEU A 150 14.45 -0.93 1.13
C LEU A 150 13.72 -2.23 1.45
N SER A 151 14.41 -3.21 2.02
CA SER A 151 13.79 -4.48 2.46
C SER A 151 12.72 -4.25 3.52
N ARG A 152 12.92 -3.31 4.42
CA ARG A 152 11.93 -2.93 5.43
C ARG A 152 10.71 -2.26 4.79
N ILE A 153 10.93 -1.30 3.87
CA ILE A 153 9.85 -0.67 3.12
C ILE A 153 9.06 -1.70 2.30
N GLN A 154 9.75 -2.61 1.63
CA GLN A 154 9.16 -3.69 0.84
C GLN A 154 8.28 -4.59 1.72
N ASN A 155 8.79 -5.02 2.89
CA ASN A 155 8.02 -5.85 3.82
C ASN A 155 6.77 -5.15 4.33
N ASP A 156 6.87 -3.89 4.71
CA ASP A 156 5.71 -3.10 5.16
C ASP A 156 4.67 -2.96 4.04
N LYS A 157 5.10 -2.69 2.81
CA LYS A 157 4.22 -2.63 1.65
C LYS A 157 3.52 -3.95 1.37
N ILE A 158 4.22 -5.08 1.45
CA ILE A 158 3.63 -6.43 1.28
C ILE A 158 2.57 -6.69 2.35
N VAL A 159 2.87 -6.40 3.61
CA VAL A 159 1.92 -6.60 4.72
C VAL A 159 0.65 -5.78 4.53
N PHE A 160 0.77 -4.50 4.19
CA PHE A 160 -0.40 -3.64 3.96
C PHE A 160 -1.16 -4.01 2.68
N CYS A 161 -0.46 -4.42 1.61
CA CYS A 161 -1.07 -4.90 0.38
C CYS A 161 -1.91 -6.16 0.63
N ASN A 162 -1.40 -7.12 1.38
CA ASN A 162 -2.14 -8.33 1.75
C ASN A 162 -3.37 -8.01 2.60
N ARG A 163 -3.27 -7.08 3.55
CA ARG A 163 -4.43 -6.61 4.33
C ARG A 163 -5.47 -5.93 3.44
N MET A 164 -5.04 -5.09 2.51
CA MET A 164 -5.91 -4.45 1.53
C MET A 164 -6.69 -5.49 0.71
N LEU A 165 -6.01 -6.47 0.14
CA LEU A 165 -6.61 -7.52 -0.65
C LEU A 165 -7.61 -8.35 0.18
N SER A 166 -7.28 -8.66 1.43
CA SER A 166 -8.18 -9.36 2.34
C SER A 166 -9.47 -8.55 2.60
N PHE A 167 -9.35 -7.27 2.96
CA PHE A 167 -10.52 -6.43 3.22
C PHE A 167 -11.39 -6.27 1.97
N PHE A 168 -10.80 -6.06 0.81
CA PHE A 168 -11.55 -5.97 -0.43
C PHE A 168 -12.20 -7.29 -0.83
N GLY A 169 -11.52 -8.43 -0.61
CA GLY A 169 -12.09 -9.75 -0.83
C GLY A 169 -13.36 -9.98 0.02
N TRP A 170 -13.29 -9.67 1.31
CA TRP A 170 -14.45 -9.78 2.20
C TRP A 170 -15.55 -8.79 1.85
N ALA A 171 -15.20 -7.55 1.47
CA ALA A 171 -16.18 -6.58 1.02
C ALA A 171 -16.93 -7.05 -0.24
N LEU A 172 -16.22 -7.64 -1.20
CA LEU A 172 -16.81 -8.20 -2.41
C LEU A 172 -17.74 -9.39 -2.10
N CYS A 173 -17.31 -10.29 -1.22
CA CYS A 173 -18.14 -11.41 -0.76
C CYS A 173 -19.45 -10.91 -0.12
N ALA A 174 -19.37 -9.93 0.78
CA ALA A 174 -20.54 -9.31 1.41
C ALA A 174 -21.48 -8.68 0.36
N ALA A 175 -20.92 -7.96 -0.61
CA ALA A 175 -21.69 -7.34 -1.70
C ALA A 175 -22.38 -8.38 -2.59
N MET A 176 -21.72 -9.49 -2.91
CA MET A 176 -22.33 -10.60 -3.68
C MET A 176 -23.48 -11.27 -2.92
N VAL A 177 -23.31 -11.50 -1.63
CA VAL A 177 -24.38 -12.04 -0.78
C VAL A 177 -25.57 -11.10 -0.74
N CYS A 178 -25.32 -9.79 -0.58
CA CYS A 178 -26.37 -8.77 -0.67
C CYS A 178 -27.12 -8.82 -1.99
N ALA A 179 -26.42 -8.87 -3.12
CA ALA A 179 -27.03 -8.95 -4.45
C ALA A 179 -27.90 -10.20 -4.61
N GLY A 180 -27.43 -11.36 -4.09
CA GLY A 180 -28.21 -12.59 -4.07
C GLY A 180 -29.50 -12.49 -3.25
N LEU A 181 -29.44 -11.89 -2.05
CA LEU A 181 -30.60 -11.67 -1.19
C LEU A 181 -31.60 -10.68 -1.81
N LEU A 182 -31.12 -9.64 -2.49
CA LEU A 182 -31.96 -8.71 -3.24
C LEU A 182 -32.71 -9.41 -4.37
N PHE A 183 -32.02 -10.29 -5.09
CA PHE A 183 -32.64 -11.09 -6.15
C PHE A 183 -33.77 -11.98 -5.59
N VAL A 184 -33.51 -12.70 -4.50
CA VAL A 184 -34.53 -13.55 -3.84
C VAL A 184 -35.71 -12.73 -3.32
N LYS A 185 -35.51 -11.48 -2.88
CA LYS A 185 -36.60 -10.62 -2.39
C LYS A 185 -37.51 -10.14 -3.54
N HIS A 186 -37.01 -10.08 -4.77
CA HIS A 186 -37.76 -9.60 -5.93
C HIS A 186 -38.49 -10.72 -6.69
N ILE A 187 -38.24 -12.00 -6.36
CA ILE A 187 -39.00 -13.16 -6.83
C ILE A 187 -40.17 -13.41 -5.89
#